data_e152dcaa0dcb24669d3121be67a4d073
#
_entry.id   e152dcaa0dcb24669d3121be67a4d073
#
_cell.length_a   1.000
_cell.length_b   1.000
_cell.length_c   1.000
_cell.angle_alpha   90.00
_cell.angle_beta   90.00
_cell.angle_gamma   90.00
#
_symmetry.space_group_name_H-M   'P 1'
#
loop_
_entity.id
_entity.type
_entity.pdbx_description
1 polymer ?
#
loop_
_entity_poly.entity_id
_entity_poly.type
_entity_poly.pdbx_seq_one_letter_code
_entity_poly.pdbx_strand_id
1 'polypeptide(L)'
;KMSQKMPVLREISSSGLGSYTNVANPVFAGPIIIYPTLDGKIYIVDRASNRVVQSMAVSNENSFDTIIFLESTAQNLYVASASRLYMISPMGNKSVSADIKNVVVGDNRIFVLQSDGVVKAYDLNLNEIAQNKFKFAIFEGAIIKNGSLNILEKTGFLIKTDLNLANPKYYEIGGEISDRVFVGKDSFYYANKVLRID
;
A
#
# COMPACT_ATOMS: atom_id res chain seq x y z
N LYS A 1 -10.99 17.35 33.16
CA LYS A 1 -11.08 15.97 32.61
C LYS A 1 -9.66 15.53 32.27
N MET A 2 -9.11 14.66 33.09
CA MET A 2 -7.82 14.01 32.80
C MET A 2 -7.99 13.13 31.58
N SER A 3 -7.25 13.42 30.51
CA SER A 3 -7.07 12.52 29.39
C SER A 3 -6.24 11.32 29.90
N GLN A 4 -6.88 10.17 30.11
CA GLN A 4 -6.14 8.94 30.34
C GLN A 4 -5.32 8.66 29.08
N LYS A 5 -3.98 8.77 29.18
CA LYS A 5 -3.07 8.23 28.17
C LYS A 5 -3.35 6.73 28.07
N MET A 6 -3.76 6.29 26.90
CA MET A 6 -3.81 4.85 26.62
C MET A 6 -2.42 4.25 26.87
N PRO A 7 -2.31 3.18 27.65
CA PRO A 7 -1.02 2.55 27.87
C PRO A 7 -0.49 2.00 26.55
N VAL A 8 0.81 2.13 26.32
CA VAL A 8 1.49 1.43 25.23
C VAL A 8 1.40 -0.07 25.53
N LEU A 9 0.59 -0.79 24.76
CA LEU A 9 0.30 -2.20 25.02
C LEU A 9 1.53 -3.08 24.76
N ARG A 10 2.37 -2.74 23.77
CA ARG A 10 3.62 -3.43 23.45
C ARG A 10 4.54 -2.54 22.65
N GLU A 11 5.83 -2.63 22.91
CA GLU A 11 6.90 -2.07 22.10
C GLU A 11 7.54 -3.18 21.25
N ILE A 12 7.66 -2.95 19.94
CA ILE A 12 8.34 -3.84 19.00
C ILE A 12 9.47 -3.03 18.39
N SER A 13 10.70 -3.48 18.61
CA SER A 13 11.88 -2.83 18.06
C SER A 13 12.21 -3.42 16.69
N SER A 14 12.64 -2.57 15.76
CA SER A 14 13.23 -2.97 14.48
C SER A 14 14.64 -2.39 14.35
N SER A 15 15.52 -3.11 13.68
CA SER A 15 16.94 -2.72 13.52
C SER A 15 17.22 -1.87 12.26
N GLY A 16 16.17 -1.36 11.61
CA GLY A 16 16.31 -0.58 10.38
C GLY A 16 17.05 0.74 10.60
N LEU A 17 18.15 0.93 9.90
CA LEU A 17 18.90 2.19 9.82
C LEU A 17 18.58 2.85 8.48
N GLY A 18 17.69 3.85 8.47
CA GLY A 18 17.41 4.60 7.25
C GLY A 18 16.32 5.66 7.43
N SER A 19 16.33 6.68 6.59
CA SER A 19 15.26 7.67 6.49
C SER A 19 14.19 7.12 5.54
N TYR A 20 13.18 6.45 6.09
CA TYR A 20 12.08 5.91 5.30
C TYR A 20 10.90 6.86 5.34
N THR A 21 10.44 7.27 4.17
CA THR A 21 9.29 8.18 4.03
C THR A 21 7.95 7.45 4.00
N ASN A 22 7.94 6.17 3.63
CA ASN A 22 6.75 5.35 3.52
C ASN A 22 6.91 4.05 4.30
N VAL A 23 6.18 3.91 5.39
CA VAL A 23 6.05 2.67 6.17
C VAL A 23 4.58 2.30 6.18
N ALA A 24 4.27 1.03 5.97
CA ALA A 24 2.90 0.54 6.03
C ALA A 24 2.30 0.73 7.44
N ASN A 25 1.00 0.96 7.49
CA ASN A 25 0.27 0.96 8.76
C ASN A 25 0.01 -0.49 9.22
N PRO A 26 -0.09 -0.72 10.55
CA PRO A 26 -0.57 -1.99 11.07
C PRO A 26 -2.00 -2.26 10.58
N VAL A 27 -2.33 -3.55 10.37
CA VAL A 27 -3.67 -3.96 9.95
C VAL A 27 -4.31 -4.92 10.96
N PHE A 28 -5.62 -4.80 11.09
CA PHE A 28 -6.44 -5.68 11.92
C PHE A 28 -6.97 -6.84 11.06
N ALA A 29 -6.76 -8.06 11.51
CA ALA A 29 -7.26 -9.28 10.87
C ALA A 29 -7.96 -10.14 11.92
N GLY A 30 -9.24 -9.84 12.21
CA GLY A 30 -10.02 -10.51 13.23
C GLY A 30 -9.38 -10.40 14.62
N PRO A 31 -8.96 -11.52 15.24
CA PRO A 31 -8.38 -11.53 16.60
C PRO A 31 -6.93 -11.08 16.65
N ILE A 32 -6.29 -10.80 15.55
CA ILE A 32 -4.88 -10.43 15.46
C ILE A 32 -4.67 -9.01 14.92
N ILE A 33 -3.51 -8.45 15.25
CA ILE A 33 -2.96 -7.25 14.62
C ILE A 33 -1.64 -7.64 13.97
N ILE A 34 -1.42 -7.19 12.74
CA ILE A 34 -0.19 -7.42 12.00
C ILE A 34 0.57 -6.11 11.92
N TYR A 35 1.79 -6.11 12.46
CA TYR A 35 2.68 -4.95 12.50
C TYR A 35 3.80 -5.12 11.46
N PRO A 36 3.95 -4.20 10.52
CA PRO A 36 5.10 -4.14 9.63
C PRO A 36 6.31 -3.55 10.35
N THR A 37 7.51 -3.92 9.91
CA THR A 37 8.76 -3.38 10.44
C THR A 37 9.63 -2.78 9.33
N LEU A 38 10.63 -2.01 9.74
CA LEU A 38 11.57 -1.36 8.82
C LEU A 38 12.59 -2.33 8.22
N ASP A 39 12.75 -3.51 8.83
CA ASP A 39 13.71 -4.55 8.42
C ASP A 39 13.04 -5.71 7.65
N GLY A 40 11.88 -5.45 7.02
CA GLY A 40 11.23 -6.42 6.15
C GLY A 40 10.54 -7.58 6.85
N LYS A 41 10.23 -7.44 8.14
CA LYS A 41 9.48 -8.44 8.90
C LYS A 41 8.06 -7.98 9.18
N ILE A 42 7.21 -8.93 9.48
CA ILE A 42 5.90 -8.68 10.10
C ILE A 42 5.80 -9.42 11.42
N TYR A 43 5.14 -8.79 12.39
CA TYR A 43 4.79 -9.38 13.68
C TYR A 43 3.30 -9.56 13.77
N ILE A 44 2.87 -10.76 14.12
CA ILE A 44 1.46 -11.09 14.35
C ILE A 44 1.23 -11.09 15.85
N VAL A 45 0.35 -10.23 16.32
CA VAL A 45 0.03 -10.04 17.74
C VAL A 45 -1.41 -10.44 17.99
N ASP A 46 -1.63 -11.32 18.95
CA ASP A 46 -2.97 -11.64 19.44
C ASP A 46 -3.53 -10.48 20.27
N ARG A 47 -4.71 -10.01 19.93
CA ARG A 47 -5.33 -8.82 20.52
C ARG A 47 -5.78 -9.03 21.96
N ALA A 48 -6.19 -10.24 22.31
CA ALA A 48 -6.72 -10.54 23.66
C ALA A 48 -5.59 -10.64 24.67
N SER A 49 -4.52 -11.36 24.34
CA SER A 49 -3.37 -11.56 25.21
C SER A 49 -2.27 -10.52 25.06
N ASN A 50 -2.34 -9.70 24.01
CA ASN A 50 -1.31 -8.73 23.62
C ASN A 50 0.09 -9.36 23.48
N ARG A 51 0.14 -10.61 22.99
CA ARG A 51 1.39 -11.36 22.78
C ARG A 51 1.69 -11.52 21.30
N VAL A 52 2.97 -11.44 20.96
CA VAL A 52 3.44 -11.87 19.63
C VAL A 52 3.25 -13.39 19.55
N VAL A 53 2.41 -13.80 18.60
CA VAL A 53 2.16 -15.22 18.34
C VAL A 53 3.03 -15.75 17.21
N GLN A 54 3.44 -14.87 16.31
CA GLN A 54 4.32 -15.21 15.19
C GLN A 54 5.09 -13.99 14.70
N SER A 55 6.29 -14.23 14.20
CA SER A 55 7.03 -13.26 13.38
C SER A 55 7.54 -13.97 12.14
N MET A 56 7.56 -13.27 11.01
CA MET A 56 8.10 -13.82 9.77
C MET A 56 8.82 -12.74 8.97
N ALA A 57 9.96 -13.11 8.38
CA ALA A 57 10.58 -12.29 7.35
C ALA A 57 9.77 -12.41 6.07
N VAL A 58 9.44 -11.28 5.46
CA VAL A 58 8.72 -11.22 4.19
C VAL A 58 9.70 -11.24 3.03
N SER A 59 10.87 -10.62 3.21
CA SER A 59 11.97 -10.64 2.24
C SER A 59 13.11 -11.53 2.73
N ASN A 60 13.63 -12.39 1.86
CA ASN A 60 14.82 -13.20 2.12
C ASN A 60 16.10 -12.53 1.57
N GLU A 61 15.97 -11.36 0.97
CA GLU A 61 17.12 -10.64 0.44
C GLU A 61 17.80 -9.85 1.57
N ASN A 62 19.13 -9.89 1.59
CA ASN A 62 20.01 -9.29 2.63
C ASN A 62 19.95 -7.75 2.68
N SER A 63 18.96 -7.11 2.13
CA SER A 63 18.77 -5.67 2.12
C SER A 63 17.52 -5.30 2.91
N PHE A 64 17.62 -4.21 3.62
CA PHE A 64 16.60 -3.58 4.47
C PHE A 64 15.36 -3.19 3.64
N ASP A 65 14.53 -4.16 3.32
CA ASP A 65 13.32 -3.99 2.52
C ASP A 65 12.15 -3.57 3.44
N THR A 66 12.10 -2.29 3.77
CA THR A 66 10.99 -1.72 4.56
C THR A 66 9.64 -2.13 3.96
N ILE A 67 8.74 -2.57 4.81
CA ILE A 67 7.37 -2.87 4.40
C ILE A 67 6.64 -1.54 4.16
N ILE A 68 6.34 -1.25 2.90
CA ILE A 68 5.68 -0.01 2.46
C ILE A 68 4.17 -0.16 2.30
N PHE A 69 3.68 -1.40 2.20
CA PHE A 69 2.27 -1.70 2.05
C PHE A 69 1.90 -2.97 2.83
N LEU A 70 0.74 -2.95 3.47
CA LEU A 70 0.17 -4.07 4.21
C LEU A 70 -1.35 -3.99 4.15
N GLU A 71 -1.99 -5.04 3.67
CA GLU A 71 -3.44 -5.12 3.56
C GLU A 71 -3.90 -6.55 3.85
N SER A 72 -4.94 -6.70 4.65
CA SER A 72 -5.54 -8.00 4.97
C SER A 72 -6.94 -8.08 4.39
N THR A 73 -7.18 -9.13 3.62
CA THR A 73 -8.51 -9.53 3.17
C THR A 73 -9.01 -10.71 4.00
N ALA A 74 -10.21 -11.20 3.71
CA ALA A 74 -10.76 -12.37 4.41
C ALA A 74 -9.91 -13.65 4.25
N GLN A 75 -9.13 -13.76 3.16
CA GLN A 75 -8.39 -14.98 2.80
C GLN A 75 -6.88 -14.79 2.72
N ASN A 76 -6.41 -13.60 2.39
CA ASN A 76 -5.03 -13.34 2.06
C ASN A 76 -4.50 -12.12 2.82
N LEU A 77 -3.21 -12.15 3.12
CA LEU A 77 -2.44 -11.00 3.52
C LEU A 77 -1.53 -10.57 2.37
N TYR A 78 -1.63 -9.31 1.97
CA TYR A 78 -0.74 -8.72 0.97
C TYR A 78 0.27 -7.82 1.66
N VAL A 79 1.54 -8.02 1.33
CA VAL A 79 2.66 -7.28 1.91
C VAL A 79 3.57 -6.83 0.77
N ALA A 80 3.96 -5.57 0.74
CA ALA A 80 4.93 -5.12 -0.24
C ALA A 80 6.11 -4.37 0.40
N SER A 81 7.27 -4.62 -0.17
CA SER A 81 8.45 -3.76 -0.11
C SER A 81 8.55 -2.93 -1.41
N ALA A 82 9.59 -2.13 -1.55
CA ALA A 82 9.84 -1.39 -2.78
C ALA A 82 10.15 -2.29 -3.99
N SER A 83 10.60 -3.53 -3.76
CA SER A 83 11.07 -4.44 -4.81
C SER A 83 10.12 -5.60 -5.11
N ARG A 84 9.17 -5.90 -4.21
CA ARG A 84 8.35 -7.12 -4.33
C ARG A 84 7.02 -7.01 -3.60
N LEU A 85 5.97 -7.54 -4.22
CA LEU A 85 4.66 -7.76 -3.61
C LEU A 85 4.50 -9.25 -3.29
N TYR A 86 4.11 -9.56 -2.06
CA TYR A 86 3.84 -10.89 -1.54
C TYR A 86 2.36 -11.07 -1.25
N MET A 87 1.84 -12.24 -1.54
CA MET A 87 0.58 -12.76 -1.05
C MET A 87 0.88 -13.92 -0.10
N ILE A 88 0.38 -13.83 1.11
CA ILE A 88 0.50 -14.88 2.14
C ILE A 88 -0.90 -15.41 2.39
N SER A 89 -1.08 -16.72 2.19
CA SER A 89 -2.38 -17.38 2.36
C SER A 89 -2.23 -18.75 2.99
N PRO A 90 -3.29 -19.34 3.57
CA PRO A 90 -3.29 -20.71 4.06
C PRO A 90 -3.00 -21.75 2.97
N MET A 91 -3.26 -21.42 1.71
CA MET A 91 -3.05 -22.31 0.56
C MET A 91 -1.65 -22.21 -0.05
N GLY A 92 -0.82 -21.33 0.46
CA GLY A 92 0.55 -21.08 -0.03
C GLY A 92 0.83 -19.59 -0.30
N ASN A 93 2.10 -19.30 -0.45
CA ASN A 93 2.59 -17.96 -0.69
C ASN A 93 2.94 -17.76 -2.15
N LYS A 94 2.70 -16.55 -2.66
CA LYS A 94 3.10 -16.12 -4.00
C LYS A 94 3.72 -14.75 -3.95
N SER A 95 4.63 -14.44 -4.85
CA SER A 95 5.19 -13.10 -4.95
C SER A 95 5.44 -12.69 -6.41
N VAL A 96 5.45 -11.39 -6.63
CA VAL A 96 5.81 -10.77 -7.91
C VAL A 96 6.83 -9.67 -7.66
N SER A 97 7.87 -9.62 -8.50
CA SER A 97 8.90 -8.57 -8.44
C SER A 97 8.45 -7.37 -9.28
N ALA A 98 8.63 -6.17 -8.73
CA ALA A 98 8.35 -4.91 -9.41
C ALA A 98 9.07 -3.77 -8.69
N ASP A 99 9.34 -2.66 -9.36
CA ASP A 99 9.80 -1.42 -8.72
C ASP A 99 8.58 -0.66 -8.17
N ILE A 100 8.20 -0.97 -6.93
CA ILE A 100 6.92 -0.60 -6.34
C ILE A 100 6.99 0.78 -5.69
N LYS A 101 6.23 1.71 -6.20
CA LYS A 101 5.98 3.02 -5.58
C LYS A 101 4.77 2.98 -4.66
N ASN A 102 3.68 2.33 -5.09
CA ASN A 102 2.43 2.23 -4.35
C ASN A 102 1.67 0.96 -4.71
N VAL A 103 0.84 0.47 -3.80
CA VAL A 103 -0.09 -0.65 -4.02
C VAL A 103 -1.47 -0.25 -3.55
N VAL A 104 -2.50 -0.64 -4.30
CA VAL A 104 -3.91 -0.43 -3.93
C VAL A 104 -4.67 -1.73 -4.14
N VAL A 105 -5.46 -2.12 -3.15
CA VAL A 105 -6.32 -3.31 -3.18
C VAL A 105 -7.78 -2.89 -3.09
N GLY A 106 -8.62 -3.42 -3.96
CA GLY A 106 -10.06 -3.18 -3.95
C GLY A 106 -10.73 -3.77 -5.20
N ASP A 107 -12.05 -3.91 -5.16
CA ASP A 107 -12.85 -4.41 -6.29
C ASP A 107 -12.30 -5.72 -6.91
N ASN A 108 -11.83 -6.66 -6.06
CA ASN A 108 -11.18 -7.92 -6.44
C ASN A 108 -9.95 -7.75 -7.34
N ARG A 109 -9.24 -6.64 -7.18
CA ARG A 109 -8.03 -6.27 -7.93
C ARG A 109 -6.94 -5.79 -6.98
N ILE A 110 -5.71 -5.97 -7.44
CA ILE A 110 -4.52 -5.37 -6.84
C ILE A 110 -3.84 -4.56 -7.93
N PHE A 111 -3.63 -3.28 -7.67
CA PHE A 111 -2.90 -2.41 -8.57
C PHE A 111 -1.53 -2.11 -7.98
N VAL A 112 -0.48 -2.36 -8.76
CA VAL A 112 0.90 -2.02 -8.43
C VAL A 112 1.31 -0.84 -9.33
N LEU A 113 1.54 0.30 -8.69
CA LEU A 113 2.05 1.50 -9.33
C LEU A 113 3.57 1.50 -9.21
N GLN A 114 4.26 1.52 -10.33
CA GLN A 114 5.73 1.44 -10.39
C GLN A 114 6.36 2.83 -10.55
N SER A 115 7.61 2.95 -10.13
CA SER A 115 8.36 4.21 -10.19
C SER A 115 8.62 4.69 -11.63
N ASP A 116 8.59 3.79 -12.59
CA ASP A 116 8.81 4.07 -14.02
C ASP A 116 7.54 4.49 -14.78
N GLY A 117 6.41 4.67 -14.07
CA GLY A 117 5.12 5.04 -14.65
C GLY A 117 4.30 3.87 -15.19
N VAL A 118 4.70 2.64 -14.94
CA VAL A 118 3.88 1.45 -15.25
C VAL A 118 2.89 1.21 -14.11
N VAL A 119 1.66 0.88 -14.47
CA VAL A 119 0.66 0.33 -13.54
C VAL A 119 0.31 -1.08 -14.01
N LYS A 120 0.36 -2.03 -13.09
CA LYS A 120 -0.05 -3.41 -13.32
C LYS A 120 -1.27 -3.74 -12.47
N ALA A 121 -2.22 -4.43 -13.07
CA ALA A 121 -3.40 -4.96 -12.40
C ALA A 121 -3.27 -6.48 -12.26
N TYR A 122 -3.52 -6.97 -11.05
CA TYR A 122 -3.52 -8.40 -10.71
C TYR A 122 -4.88 -8.81 -10.15
N ASP A 123 -5.21 -10.09 -10.26
CA ASP A 123 -6.25 -10.70 -9.45
C ASP A 123 -5.77 -10.90 -8.00
N LEU A 124 -6.66 -11.37 -7.11
CA LEU A 124 -6.33 -11.62 -5.72
C LEU A 124 -5.34 -12.79 -5.52
N ASN A 125 -5.02 -13.54 -6.57
CA ASN A 125 -4.01 -14.61 -6.56
C ASN A 125 -2.69 -14.17 -7.19
N LEU A 126 -2.48 -12.87 -7.41
CA LEU A 126 -1.31 -12.28 -8.08
C LEU A 126 -1.10 -12.82 -9.50
N ASN A 127 -2.16 -13.12 -10.25
CA ASN A 127 -2.06 -13.33 -11.69
C ASN A 127 -2.24 -11.97 -12.37
N GLU A 128 -1.31 -11.61 -13.25
CA GLU A 128 -1.38 -10.35 -14.00
C GLU A 128 -2.58 -10.38 -14.96
N ILE A 129 -3.41 -9.35 -14.92
CA ILE A 129 -4.61 -9.21 -15.74
C ILE A 129 -4.39 -8.19 -16.84
N ALA A 130 -3.77 -7.06 -16.48
CA ALA A 130 -3.55 -5.95 -17.38
C ALA A 130 -2.34 -5.12 -16.93
N GLN A 131 -1.77 -4.38 -17.87
CA GLN A 131 -0.79 -3.36 -17.59
C GLN A 131 -0.98 -2.15 -18.52
N ASN A 132 -0.62 -0.98 -18.02
CA ASN A 132 -0.52 0.23 -18.84
C ASN A 132 0.66 1.07 -18.38
N LYS A 133 1.28 1.80 -19.33
CA LYS A 133 2.37 2.73 -19.06
C LYS A 133 1.92 4.17 -19.29
N PHE A 134 1.90 4.93 -18.23
CA PHE A 134 1.63 6.36 -18.23
C PHE A 134 2.96 7.09 -18.37
N LYS A 135 3.29 7.52 -19.59
CA LYS A 135 4.59 8.15 -19.88
C LYS A 135 4.81 9.37 -18.98
N PHE A 136 5.98 9.45 -18.38
CA PHE A 136 6.42 10.53 -17.50
C PHE A 136 5.62 10.71 -16.20
N ALA A 137 4.67 9.82 -15.89
CA ALA A 137 3.89 9.93 -14.67
C ALA A 137 4.72 9.53 -13.43
N ILE A 138 4.69 10.38 -12.41
CA ILE A 138 5.20 10.09 -11.07
C ILE A 138 3.99 9.97 -10.15
N PHE A 139 3.69 8.76 -9.73
CA PHE A 139 2.49 8.47 -8.94
C PHE A 139 2.67 8.91 -7.49
N GLU A 140 1.70 9.65 -6.95
CA GLU A 140 1.65 10.07 -5.55
C GLU A 140 0.65 9.26 -4.73
N GLY A 141 -0.35 8.65 -5.36
CA GLY A 141 -1.30 7.76 -4.72
C GLY A 141 -2.40 7.33 -5.68
N ALA A 142 -3.20 6.36 -5.26
CA ALA A 142 -4.34 5.92 -6.04
C ALA A 142 -5.52 5.50 -5.15
N ILE A 143 -6.73 5.62 -5.68
CA ILE A 143 -7.99 5.25 -5.04
C ILE A 143 -8.84 4.48 -6.04
N ILE A 144 -9.35 3.32 -5.62
CA ILE A 144 -10.38 2.58 -6.36
C ILE A 144 -11.73 3.08 -5.89
N LYS A 145 -12.54 3.58 -6.83
CA LYS A 145 -13.91 4.03 -6.52
C LYS A 145 -14.80 3.93 -7.75
N ASN A 146 -16.03 3.47 -7.55
CA ASN A 146 -17.06 3.37 -8.59
C ASN A 146 -16.57 2.62 -9.85
N GLY A 147 -15.87 1.48 -9.67
CA GLY A 147 -15.34 0.67 -10.77
C GLY A 147 -14.21 1.35 -11.57
N SER A 148 -13.55 2.33 -10.99
CA SER A 148 -12.45 3.05 -11.63
C SER A 148 -11.24 3.14 -10.70
N LEU A 149 -10.05 3.08 -11.28
CA LEU A 149 -8.80 3.45 -10.61
C LEU A 149 -8.53 4.93 -10.88
N ASN A 150 -8.39 5.70 -9.81
CA ASN A 150 -8.10 7.13 -9.84
C ASN A 150 -6.70 7.34 -9.29
N ILE A 151 -5.78 7.79 -10.11
CA ILE A 151 -4.35 7.93 -9.78
C ILE A 151 -4.02 9.41 -9.73
N LEU A 152 -3.49 9.85 -8.59
CA LEU A 152 -2.95 11.20 -8.44
C LEU A 152 -1.49 11.21 -8.90
N GLU A 153 -1.17 12.10 -9.79
CA GLU A 153 0.13 12.25 -10.43
C GLU A 153 0.78 13.58 -10.00
N LYS A 154 2.10 13.55 -9.81
CA LYS A 154 2.89 14.64 -9.22
C LYS A 154 2.77 15.98 -9.94
N THR A 155 2.64 15.99 -11.27
CA THR A 155 2.56 17.26 -12.04
C THR A 155 1.19 17.93 -12.00
N GLY A 156 0.26 17.38 -11.21
CA GLY A 156 -1.05 17.98 -10.98
C GLY A 156 -2.15 17.44 -11.89
N PHE A 157 -2.05 16.17 -12.28
CA PHE A 157 -3.11 15.46 -12.98
C PHE A 157 -3.73 14.37 -12.12
N LEU A 158 -5.04 14.21 -12.28
CA LEU A 158 -5.77 13.02 -11.87
C LEU A 158 -6.00 12.14 -13.11
N ILE A 159 -5.44 10.95 -13.10
CA ILE A 159 -5.64 9.95 -14.15
C ILE A 159 -6.75 9.01 -13.70
N LYS A 160 -7.83 8.95 -14.45
CA LYS A 160 -8.95 8.02 -14.20
C LYS A 160 -8.98 6.98 -15.30
N THR A 161 -8.95 5.69 -14.91
CA THR A 161 -9.03 4.55 -15.83
C THR A 161 -9.99 3.50 -15.29
N ASP A 162 -10.45 2.59 -16.14
CA ASP A 162 -11.21 1.43 -15.68
C ASP A 162 -10.28 0.42 -14.96
N LEU A 163 -10.86 -0.64 -14.37
CA LEU A 163 -10.10 -1.63 -13.61
C LEU A 163 -9.24 -2.56 -14.49
N ASN A 164 -9.34 -2.47 -15.80
CA ASN A 164 -8.47 -3.14 -16.76
C ASN A 164 -7.40 -2.18 -17.32
N LEU A 165 -7.24 -1.00 -16.72
CA LEU A 165 -6.26 0.02 -17.11
C LEU A 165 -6.46 0.54 -18.54
N ALA A 166 -7.65 0.41 -19.09
CA ALA A 166 -8.03 0.91 -20.40
C ALA A 166 -8.70 2.30 -20.31
N ASN A 167 -8.76 2.98 -21.44
CA ASN A 167 -9.46 4.25 -21.62
C ASN A 167 -9.08 5.34 -20.59
N PRO A 168 -7.79 5.64 -20.37
CA PRO A 168 -7.39 6.64 -19.40
C PRO A 168 -7.89 8.03 -19.79
N LYS A 169 -8.45 8.73 -18.79
CA LYS A 169 -8.83 10.14 -18.88
C LYS A 169 -7.96 10.95 -17.93
N TYR A 170 -7.56 12.13 -18.36
CA TYR A 170 -6.67 13.00 -17.61
C TYR A 170 -7.44 14.27 -17.22
N TYR A 171 -7.41 14.60 -15.94
CA TYR A 171 -8.03 15.80 -15.40
C TYR A 171 -6.95 16.64 -14.75
N GLU A 172 -6.79 17.88 -15.23
CA GLU A 172 -5.89 18.83 -14.59
C GLU A 172 -6.55 19.33 -13.29
N ILE A 173 -5.84 19.19 -12.17
CA ILE A 173 -6.34 19.55 -10.84
C ILE A 173 -5.55 20.70 -10.20
N GLY A 174 -4.53 21.20 -10.87
CA GLY A 174 -3.68 22.30 -10.44
C GLY A 174 -2.23 22.09 -10.83
N GLY A 175 -1.33 22.84 -10.21
CA GLY A 175 0.11 22.73 -10.46
C GLY A 175 0.75 21.54 -9.76
N GLU A 176 2.08 21.46 -9.87
CA GLU A 176 2.90 20.39 -9.28
C GLU A 176 2.63 20.22 -7.78
N ILE A 177 2.53 18.94 -7.35
CA ILE A 177 2.36 18.54 -5.97
C ILE A 177 3.74 18.33 -5.36
N SER A 178 4.18 19.29 -4.56
CA SER A 178 5.48 19.24 -3.87
C SER A 178 5.40 18.61 -2.48
N ASP A 179 4.20 18.60 -1.88
CA ASP A 179 3.97 18.11 -0.53
C ASP A 179 3.62 16.62 -0.52
N ARG A 180 3.76 16.04 0.66
CA ARG A 180 3.33 14.66 0.89
C ARG A 180 1.83 14.52 0.68
N VAL A 181 1.45 13.47 -0.05
CA VAL A 181 0.05 13.09 -0.27
C VAL A 181 -0.35 12.02 0.74
N PHE A 182 -1.49 12.25 1.40
CA PHE A 182 -2.16 11.23 2.21
C PHE A 182 -3.38 10.73 1.46
N VAL A 183 -3.50 9.42 1.36
CA VAL A 183 -4.60 8.77 0.65
C VAL A 183 -5.63 8.30 1.67
N GLY A 184 -6.84 8.85 1.58
CA GLY A 184 -8.01 8.40 2.34
C GLY A 184 -8.85 7.39 1.55
N LYS A 185 -10.03 7.07 2.07
CA LYS A 185 -10.95 6.13 1.43
C LYS A 185 -11.46 6.62 0.06
N ASP A 186 -11.72 7.93 -0.04
CA ASP A 186 -12.32 8.57 -1.22
C ASP A 186 -11.71 9.95 -1.51
N SER A 187 -10.59 10.28 -0.91
CA SER A 187 -10.00 11.61 -1.02
C SER A 187 -8.49 11.57 -0.92
N PHE A 188 -7.83 12.44 -1.65
CA PHE A 188 -6.42 12.76 -1.50
C PHE A 188 -6.28 14.05 -0.70
N TYR A 189 -5.34 14.08 0.22
CA TYR A 189 -5.04 15.23 1.09
C TYR A 189 -3.61 15.67 0.84
N TYR A 190 -3.40 16.90 0.40
CA TYR A 190 -2.07 17.47 0.11
C TYR A 190 -2.13 19.00 0.14
N ALA A 191 -1.06 19.66 0.52
CA ALA A 191 -0.90 21.12 0.46
C ALA A 191 -2.13 21.90 1.02
N ASN A 192 -2.70 21.46 2.15
CA ASN A 192 -3.93 22.00 2.75
C ASN A 192 -5.18 21.93 1.81
N LYS A 193 -5.15 21.04 0.82
CA LYS A 193 -6.25 20.77 -0.11
C LYS A 193 -6.81 19.36 0.12
N VAL A 194 -8.07 19.19 -0.23
CA VAL A 194 -8.75 17.90 -0.30
C VAL A 194 -9.30 17.72 -1.71
N LEU A 195 -8.80 16.70 -2.41
CA LEU A 195 -9.35 16.27 -3.68
C LEU A 195 -10.24 15.05 -3.41
N ARG A 196 -11.53 15.24 -3.48
CA ARG A 196 -12.52 14.18 -3.32
C ARG A 196 -12.78 13.49 -4.66
N ILE A 197 -12.83 12.17 -4.63
CA ILE A 197 -13.17 11.33 -5.77
C ILE A 197 -14.66 10.98 -5.67
N ASP A 198 -15.43 11.36 -6.66
CA ASP A 198 -16.88 11.09 -6.74
C ASP A 198 -17.19 9.80 -7.50
#